data_1866ca6cf64133d87f3b08f3981babd9
#
_entry.id   1866ca6cf64133d87f3b08f3981babd9
#
_cell.length_a   1.000
_cell.length_b   1.000
_cell.length_c   1.000
_cell.angle_alpha   90.00
_cell.angle_beta   90.00
_cell.angle_gamma   90.00
#
_symmetry.space_group_name_H-M   'P 1'
#
loop_
_entity.id
_entity.type
_entity.pdbx_description
1 polymer ?
#
loop_
_entity_poly.entity_id
_entity_poly.type
_entity_poly.pdbx_seq_one_letter_code
_entity_poly.pdbx_strand_id
1 'polypeptide(L)'
;IETPQLLLADGGESHWRSALGLRWQETDYGQRALVTTVQSLDAMHGRAWERFTSEGPLALLPLGDGRFSVVWTLAPEQAEQLMRLDDRLLLQQLQQQFGYRAGRFSRIGQRAIYPLVMRKTLDVVHEGCLLLGNAAHQLHPVAGQGFNLALRDVATFYHLQSVRWLAGKPAGGAELANTYLQQRQADVSR
;
A
#
# COMPACT_ATOMS: atom_id res chain seq x y z
N ILE A 1 -0.44 30.07 7.04
CA ILE A 1 -1.66 29.80 6.26
C ILE A 1 -2.75 29.46 7.25
N GLU A 2 -3.83 30.21 7.27
CA GLU A 2 -5.04 29.86 8.04
C GLU A 2 -5.98 29.11 7.11
N THR A 3 -6.49 27.95 7.55
CA THR A 3 -7.41 27.11 6.78
C THR A 3 -8.42 26.48 7.73
N PRO A 4 -9.70 26.37 7.33
CA PRO A 4 -10.72 25.71 8.14
C PRO A 4 -10.60 24.17 8.11
N GLN A 5 -9.82 23.61 7.19
CA GLN A 5 -9.64 22.17 7.00
C GLN A 5 -8.24 21.86 6.52
N LEU A 6 -7.57 20.93 7.19
CA LEU A 6 -6.30 20.35 6.77
C LEU A 6 -6.51 18.87 6.40
N LEU A 7 -6.05 18.48 5.21
CA LEU A 7 -6.05 17.09 4.78
C LEU A 7 -4.63 16.54 4.83
N LEU A 8 -4.40 15.53 5.66
CA LEU A 8 -3.12 14.86 5.78
C LEU A 8 -3.13 13.59 4.90
N ALA A 9 -2.34 13.61 3.84
CA ALA A 9 -2.19 12.53 2.87
C ALA A 9 -0.71 12.28 2.56
N ASP A 10 0.16 12.45 3.56
CA ASP A 10 1.62 12.44 3.48
C ASP A 10 2.25 11.05 3.66
N GLY A 11 1.42 10.00 3.66
CA GLY A 11 1.86 8.60 3.68
C GLY A 11 1.92 7.97 5.07
N GLY A 12 2.38 6.71 5.12
CA GLY A 12 2.37 5.91 6.36
C GLY A 12 3.36 6.39 7.42
N GLU A 13 4.40 7.12 7.02
CA GLU A 13 5.40 7.74 7.89
C GLU A 13 5.09 9.22 8.16
N SER A 14 3.81 9.55 8.31
CA SER A 14 3.32 10.90 8.47
C SER A 14 4.00 11.64 9.62
N HIS A 15 4.75 12.70 9.27
CA HIS A 15 5.37 13.59 10.24
C HIS A 15 4.30 14.36 11.05
N TRP A 16 3.24 14.80 10.38
CA TRP A 16 2.17 15.56 11.00
C TRP A 16 1.35 14.75 11.99
N ARG A 17 1.17 13.44 11.74
CA ARG A 17 0.52 12.53 12.70
C ARG A 17 1.25 12.57 14.05
N SER A 18 2.57 12.48 14.03
CA SER A 18 3.40 12.54 15.23
C SER A 18 3.42 13.95 15.85
N ALA A 19 3.55 14.99 15.04
CA ALA A 19 3.59 16.38 15.49
C ALA A 19 2.29 16.84 16.17
N LEU A 20 1.14 16.31 15.71
CA LEU A 20 -0.18 16.57 16.31
C LEU A 20 -0.53 15.63 17.46
N GLY A 21 0.37 14.71 17.85
CA GLY A 21 0.14 13.77 18.94
C GLY A 21 -0.99 12.77 18.67
N LEU A 22 -1.30 12.47 17.41
CA LEU A 22 -2.39 11.57 17.04
C LEU A 22 -2.03 10.14 17.42
N ARG A 23 -2.98 9.42 18.03
CA ARG A 23 -2.80 8.03 18.44
C ARG A 23 -2.85 7.12 17.22
N TRP A 24 -2.01 6.12 17.21
CA TRP A 24 -1.95 5.11 16.15
C TRP A 24 -1.46 3.78 16.71
N GLN A 25 -1.75 2.73 15.98
CA GLN A 25 -1.30 1.37 16.26
C GLN A 25 -0.43 0.87 15.13
N GLU A 26 0.62 0.15 15.48
CA GLU A 26 1.46 -0.56 14.52
C GLU A 26 1.48 -2.05 14.86
N THR A 27 1.37 -2.87 13.83
CA THR A 27 1.53 -4.32 13.93
C THR A 27 2.57 -4.73 12.92
N ASP A 28 3.74 -5.18 13.37
CA ASP A 28 4.74 -5.82 12.50
C ASP A 28 4.32 -7.28 12.28
N TYR A 29 4.20 -7.67 11.02
CA TYR A 29 3.86 -9.05 10.64
C TYR A 29 5.08 -10.00 10.72
N GLY A 30 6.24 -9.51 11.09
CA GLY A 30 7.49 -10.28 11.09
C GLY A 30 7.91 -10.72 9.69
N GLN A 31 7.48 -10.00 8.67
CA GLN A 31 7.75 -10.32 7.26
C GLN A 31 8.38 -9.12 6.55
N ARG A 32 9.01 -9.39 5.42
CA ARG A 32 9.57 -8.38 4.51
C ARG A 32 9.05 -8.62 3.10
N ALA A 33 8.83 -7.54 2.37
CA ALA A 33 8.59 -7.58 0.92
C ALA A 33 9.89 -7.32 0.19
N LEU A 34 10.41 -8.30 -0.54
CA LEU A 34 11.43 -8.07 -1.56
C LEU A 34 10.74 -7.57 -2.81
N VAL A 35 11.10 -6.37 -3.24
CA VAL A 35 10.54 -5.72 -4.43
C VAL A 35 11.65 -5.59 -5.48
N THR A 36 11.33 -6.00 -6.71
CA THR A 36 12.23 -5.89 -7.87
C THR A 36 11.41 -5.88 -9.17
N THR A 37 12.08 -5.86 -10.29
CA THR A 37 11.45 -6.09 -11.60
C THR A 37 12.12 -7.26 -12.31
N VAL A 38 11.36 -7.97 -13.14
CA VAL A 38 11.91 -9.03 -14.00
C VAL A 38 11.44 -8.86 -15.43
N GLN A 39 12.27 -9.30 -16.38
CA GLN A 39 11.92 -9.43 -17.78
C GLN A 39 11.59 -10.90 -18.08
N SER A 40 10.40 -11.17 -18.63
CA SER A 40 10.05 -12.46 -19.20
C SER A 40 10.40 -12.52 -20.68
N LEU A 41 10.84 -13.68 -21.14
CA LEU A 41 11.07 -13.95 -22.56
C LEU A 41 9.76 -14.22 -23.31
N ASP A 42 8.71 -14.62 -22.59
CA ASP A 42 7.41 -14.94 -23.16
C ASP A 42 6.48 -13.73 -23.02
N ALA A 43 5.77 -13.38 -24.09
CA ALA A 43 4.83 -12.26 -24.10
C ALA A 43 3.55 -12.61 -23.34
N MET A 44 3.50 -12.26 -22.06
CA MET A 44 2.31 -12.40 -21.20
C MET A 44 1.61 -11.05 -21.03
N HIS A 45 0.88 -10.62 -22.06
CA HIS A 45 0.24 -9.30 -22.07
C HIS A 45 -0.84 -9.15 -21.00
N GLY A 46 -0.68 -8.13 -20.15
CA GLY A 46 -1.70 -7.62 -19.23
C GLY A 46 -2.13 -8.55 -18.10
N ARG A 47 -1.45 -9.69 -17.89
CA ARG A 47 -1.81 -10.64 -16.85
C ARG A 47 -1.00 -10.43 -15.58
N ALA A 48 -1.68 -10.19 -14.48
CA ALA A 48 -1.11 -10.25 -13.14
C ALA A 48 -1.18 -11.68 -12.58
N TRP A 49 -0.23 -12.02 -11.72
CA TRP A 49 -0.15 -13.32 -11.09
C TRP A 49 0.10 -13.13 -9.59
N GLU A 50 -0.54 -13.97 -8.80
CA GLU A 50 -0.23 -14.12 -7.38
C GLU A 50 -0.11 -15.60 -7.06
N ARG A 51 0.98 -15.98 -6.42
CA ARG A 51 1.24 -17.33 -5.98
C ARG A 51 1.45 -17.32 -4.47
N PHE A 52 0.65 -18.08 -3.76
CA PHE A 52 0.86 -18.32 -2.33
C PHE A 52 1.93 -19.37 -2.15
N THR A 53 2.96 -19.03 -1.41
CA THR A 53 4.05 -19.92 -1.02
C THR A 53 3.99 -20.22 0.47
N SER A 54 4.83 -21.13 0.98
CA SER A 54 4.95 -21.41 2.41
C SER A 54 5.36 -20.19 3.24
N GLU A 55 6.11 -19.25 2.61
CA GLU A 55 6.63 -18.05 3.26
C GLU A 55 5.68 -16.85 3.16
N GLY A 56 4.81 -16.85 2.15
CA GLY A 56 3.91 -15.77 1.87
C GLY A 56 3.61 -15.60 0.38
N PRO A 57 2.85 -14.59 -0.01
CA PRO A 57 2.51 -14.35 -1.41
C PRO A 57 3.71 -13.84 -2.21
N LEU A 58 3.76 -14.31 -3.47
CA LEU A 58 4.67 -13.86 -4.51
C LEU A 58 3.84 -13.35 -5.68
N ALA A 59 3.80 -12.04 -5.87
CA ALA A 59 3.04 -11.37 -6.91
C ALA A 59 3.93 -10.92 -8.08
N LEU A 60 3.41 -11.07 -9.30
CA LEU A 60 3.95 -10.52 -10.53
C LEU A 60 2.92 -9.59 -11.16
N LEU A 61 3.23 -8.30 -11.23
CA LEU A 61 2.34 -7.27 -11.76
C LEU A 61 2.88 -6.76 -13.10
N PRO A 62 2.10 -6.80 -14.19
CA PRO A 62 2.60 -6.45 -15.51
C PRO A 62 2.91 -4.95 -15.60
N LEU A 63 4.10 -4.63 -16.14
CA LEU A 63 4.57 -3.27 -16.42
C LEU A 63 4.58 -2.94 -17.93
N GLY A 64 4.15 -3.88 -18.77
CA GLY A 64 4.32 -3.80 -20.23
C GLY A 64 5.63 -4.40 -20.72
N ASP A 65 5.72 -4.62 -22.03
CA ASP A 65 6.93 -5.11 -22.74
C ASP A 65 7.55 -6.37 -22.13
N GLY A 66 6.73 -7.28 -21.59
CA GLY A 66 7.18 -8.50 -20.94
C GLY A 66 7.84 -8.29 -19.57
N ARG A 67 7.78 -7.07 -19.02
CA ARG A 67 8.30 -6.78 -17.69
C ARG A 67 7.22 -6.95 -16.62
N PHE A 68 7.66 -7.40 -15.45
CA PHE A 68 6.82 -7.51 -14.26
C PHE A 68 7.48 -6.81 -13.07
N SER A 69 6.69 -6.10 -12.29
CA SER A 69 7.04 -5.79 -10.91
C SER A 69 6.84 -7.06 -10.07
N VAL A 70 7.80 -7.38 -9.26
CA VAL A 70 7.79 -8.51 -8.33
C VAL A 70 7.62 -7.99 -6.93
N VAL A 71 6.67 -8.55 -6.19
CA VAL A 71 6.53 -8.36 -4.75
C VAL A 71 6.55 -9.74 -4.11
N TRP A 72 7.63 -10.04 -3.39
CA TRP A 72 7.86 -11.34 -2.79
C TRP A 72 7.89 -11.21 -1.27
N THR A 73 6.89 -11.75 -0.60
CA THR A 73 6.79 -11.77 0.86
C THR A 73 7.60 -12.92 1.43
N LEU A 74 8.46 -12.61 2.39
CA LEU A 74 9.47 -13.51 2.94
C LEU A 74 9.66 -13.28 4.45
N ALA A 75 10.22 -14.27 5.14
CA ALA A 75 10.82 -14.06 6.44
C ALA A 75 12.02 -13.09 6.34
N PRO A 76 12.31 -12.29 7.39
CA PRO A 76 13.39 -11.30 7.34
C PRO A 76 14.74 -11.86 6.92
N GLU A 77 15.12 -13.01 7.47
CA GLU A 77 16.42 -13.66 7.22
C GLU A 77 16.53 -14.12 5.76
N GLN A 78 15.45 -14.62 5.19
CA GLN A 78 15.41 -15.03 3.78
C GLN A 78 15.48 -13.84 2.85
N ALA A 79 14.75 -12.76 3.15
CA ALA A 79 14.82 -11.53 2.37
C ALA A 79 16.25 -10.97 2.32
N GLU A 80 16.94 -10.95 3.46
CA GLU A 80 18.33 -10.52 3.53
C GLU A 80 19.30 -11.45 2.77
N GLN A 81 19.07 -12.77 2.85
CA GLN A 81 19.87 -13.73 2.07
C GLN A 81 19.71 -13.48 0.56
N LEU A 82 18.47 -13.30 0.09
CA LEU A 82 18.20 -13.03 -1.33
C LEU A 82 18.79 -11.69 -1.79
N MET A 83 18.83 -10.68 -0.92
CA MET A 83 19.49 -9.39 -1.23
C MET A 83 20.99 -9.52 -1.50
N ARG A 84 21.65 -10.50 -0.89
CA ARG A 84 23.12 -10.74 -1.03
C ARG A 84 23.48 -11.57 -2.24
N LEU A 85 22.50 -12.23 -2.88
CA LEU A 85 22.77 -13.04 -4.07
C LEU A 85 23.16 -12.17 -5.27
N ASP A 86 23.93 -12.71 -6.19
CA ASP A 86 24.06 -12.11 -7.51
C ASP A 86 22.75 -12.19 -8.31
N ASP A 87 22.64 -11.41 -9.38
CA ASP A 87 21.43 -11.33 -10.18
C ASP A 87 21.01 -12.67 -10.78
N ARG A 88 21.98 -13.48 -11.19
CA ARG A 88 21.74 -14.79 -11.78
C ARG A 88 21.12 -15.76 -10.78
N LEU A 89 21.69 -15.82 -9.58
CA LEU A 89 21.21 -16.70 -8.52
C LEU A 89 19.83 -16.25 -8.01
N LEU A 90 19.62 -14.96 -7.82
CA LEU A 90 18.31 -14.44 -7.43
C LEU A 90 17.24 -14.73 -8.49
N LEU A 91 17.56 -14.52 -9.77
CA LEU A 91 16.66 -14.83 -10.87
C LEU A 91 16.31 -16.34 -10.92
N GLN A 92 17.26 -17.19 -10.66
CA GLN A 92 17.06 -18.64 -10.57
C GLN A 92 16.14 -19.01 -9.40
N GLN A 93 16.38 -18.43 -8.21
CA GLN A 93 15.54 -18.65 -7.03
C GLN A 93 14.09 -18.18 -7.29
N LEU A 94 13.94 -16.99 -7.87
CA LEU A 94 12.62 -16.46 -8.22
C LEU A 94 11.91 -17.35 -9.25
N GLN A 95 12.61 -17.82 -10.29
CA GLN A 95 12.04 -18.71 -11.29
C GLN A 95 11.62 -20.05 -10.67
N GLN A 96 12.46 -20.60 -9.80
CA GLN A 96 12.14 -21.86 -9.11
C GLN A 96 10.91 -21.71 -8.23
N GLN A 97 10.82 -20.62 -7.47
CA GLN A 97 9.71 -20.36 -6.56
C GLN A 97 8.41 -20.06 -7.29
N PHE A 98 8.48 -19.26 -8.37
CA PHE A 98 7.31 -18.89 -9.14
C PHE A 98 6.88 -19.98 -10.13
N GLY A 99 7.80 -20.72 -10.72
CA GLY A 99 7.59 -21.63 -11.83
C GLY A 99 7.57 -20.90 -13.17
N TYR A 100 7.07 -21.56 -14.21
CA TYR A 100 7.17 -21.10 -15.62
C TYR A 100 5.87 -20.53 -16.19
N ARG A 101 4.83 -20.33 -15.37
CA ARG A 101 3.53 -19.84 -15.86
C ARG A 101 3.56 -18.42 -16.42
N ALA A 102 4.49 -17.58 -15.94
CA ALA A 102 4.73 -16.23 -16.46
C ALA A 102 5.92 -16.20 -17.45
N GLY A 103 6.29 -17.35 -18.00
CA GLY A 103 7.42 -17.50 -18.90
C GLY A 103 8.77 -17.64 -18.20
N ARG A 104 9.84 -17.60 -18.98
CA ARG A 104 11.22 -17.63 -18.49
C ARG A 104 11.70 -16.22 -18.18
N PHE A 105 12.23 -16.03 -16.99
CA PHE A 105 12.83 -14.76 -16.59
C PHE A 105 14.26 -14.66 -17.11
N SER A 106 14.62 -13.52 -17.70
CA SER A 106 15.91 -13.30 -18.38
C SER A 106 16.74 -12.20 -17.73
N ARG A 107 16.10 -11.24 -17.09
CA ARG A 107 16.76 -10.13 -16.41
C ARG A 107 16.04 -9.81 -15.11
N ILE A 108 16.81 -9.32 -14.13
CA ILE A 108 16.27 -8.79 -12.87
C ILE A 108 16.77 -7.36 -12.69
N GLY A 109 15.90 -6.50 -12.16
CA GLY A 109 16.23 -5.09 -11.91
C GLY A 109 16.79 -4.87 -10.50
N GLN A 110 16.92 -3.59 -10.15
CA GLN A 110 17.28 -3.22 -8.78
C GLN A 110 16.26 -3.81 -7.80
N ARG A 111 16.76 -4.19 -6.64
CA ARG A 111 15.98 -4.80 -5.58
C ARG A 111 16.01 -3.96 -4.31
N ALA A 112 14.92 -4.00 -3.57
CA ALA A 112 14.81 -3.40 -2.25
C ALA A 112 13.97 -4.31 -1.34
N ILE A 113 14.18 -4.20 -0.04
CA ILE A 113 13.33 -4.87 0.95
C ILE A 113 12.64 -3.83 1.83
N TYR A 114 11.38 -4.10 2.13
CA TYR A 114 10.54 -3.25 2.97
C TYR A 114 9.92 -4.07 4.09
N PRO A 115 9.86 -3.55 5.32
CA PRO A 115 9.13 -4.20 6.39
C PRO A 115 7.64 -4.20 6.07
N LEU A 116 6.96 -5.31 6.36
CA LEU A 116 5.52 -5.41 6.24
C LEU A 116 4.88 -5.09 7.59
N VAL A 117 4.44 -3.86 7.71
CA VAL A 117 3.78 -3.33 8.90
C VAL A 117 2.39 -2.84 8.54
N MET A 118 1.43 -3.12 9.40
CA MET A 118 0.14 -2.46 9.39
C MET A 118 0.20 -1.26 10.32
N ARG A 119 -0.23 -0.10 9.85
CA ARG A 119 -0.39 1.11 10.67
C ARG A 119 -1.81 1.60 10.57
N LYS A 120 -2.44 1.83 11.70
CA LYS A 120 -3.79 2.36 11.79
C LYS A 120 -3.80 3.55 12.73
N THR A 121 -4.17 4.72 12.21
CA THR A 121 -4.38 5.90 13.04
C THR A 121 -5.75 5.78 13.72
N LEU A 122 -5.78 5.97 15.03
CA LEU A 122 -7.00 5.92 15.84
C LEU A 122 -7.76 7.24 15.76
N ASP A 123 -7.01 8.35 15.70
CA ASP A 123 -7.54 9.70 15.62
C ASP A 123 -7.48 10.19 14.16
N VAL A 124 -8.33 9.60 13.28
CA VAL A 124 -8.39 9.95 11.84
C VAL A 124 -8.91 11.38 11.62
N VAL A 125 -9.65 11.91 12.57
CA VAL A 125 -10.14 13.30 12.62
C VAL A 125 -9.67 13.95 13.91
N HIS A 126 -9.06 15.13 13.80
CA HIS A 126 -8.56 15.89 14.95
C HIS A 126 -8.55 17.39 14.62
N GLU A 127 -9.28 18.22 15.40
CA GLU A 127 -9.23 19.70 15.38
C GLU A 127 -9.13 20.34 13.96
N GLY A 128 -10.01 19.96 13.04
CA GLY A 128 -9.96 20.47 11.67
C GLY A 128 -8.99 19.74 10.75
N CYS A 129 -8.25 18.73 11.25
CA CYS A 129 -7.47 17.80 10.46
C CYS A 129 -8.29 16.55 10.09
N LEU A 130 -8.12 16.06 8.88
CA LEU A 130 -8.63 14.77 8.41
C LEU A 130 -7.49 14.00 7.75
N LEU A 131 -7.26 12.75 8.17
CA LEU A 131 -6.25 11.88 7.59
C LEU A 131 -6.86 11.01 6.50
N LEU A 132 -6.11 10.84 5.40
CA LEU A 132 -6.53 10.07 4.22
C LEU A 132 -5.44 9.08 3.80
N GLY A 133 -5.86 7.96 3.24
CA GLY A 133 -4.96 6.97 2.68
C GLY A 133 -3.96 6.41 3.69
N ASN A 134 -2.69 6.27 3.30
CA ASN A 134 -1.67 5.68 4.17
C ASN A 134 -1.38 6.48 5.45
N ALA A 135 -1.70 7.77 5.49
CA ALA A 135 -1.62 8.56 6.71
C ALA A 135 -2.67 8.12 7.75
N ALA A 136 -3.85 7.70 7.29
CA ALA A 136 -4.91 7.16 8.13
C ALA A 136 -4.70 5.67 8.41
N HIS A 137 -4.39 4.87 7.38
CA HIS A 137 -4.25 3.42 7.48
C HIS A 137 -3.34 2.86 6.39
N GLN A 138 -2.28 2.22 6.79
CA GLN A 138 -1.38 1.45 5.94
C GLN A 138 -1.66 -0.03 6.16
N LEU A 139 -2.18 -0.71 5.14
CA LEU A 139 -2.50 -2.13 5.21
C LEU A 139 -1.34 -3.00 4.72
N HIS A 140 -1.42 -4.29 5.06
CA HIS A 140 -0.57 -5.30 4.44
C HIS A 140 -0.78 -5.32 2.92
N PRO A 141 0.27 -5.47 2.08
CA PRO A 141 0.16 -5.42 0.63
C PRO A 141 -0.58 -6.60 0.00
N VAL A 142 -1.00 -7.60 0.77
CA VAL A 142 -1.79 -8.73 0.28
C VAL A 142 -3.03 -8.24 -0.45
N ALA A 143 -3.23 -8.74 -1.66
CA ALA A 143 -4.33 -8.38 -2.57
C ALA A 143 -4.39 -6.90 -3.00
N GLY A 144 -3.34 -6.08 -2.76
CA GLY A 144 -3.24 -4.71 -3.24
C GLY A 144 -4.37 -3.76 -2.77
N GLN A 145 -4.99 -4.03 -1.64
CA GLN A 145 -6.20 -3.29 -1.20
C GLN A 145 -5.92 -1.90 -0.64
N GLY A 146 -4.68 -1.60 -0.24
CA GLY A 146 -4.33 -0.30 0.36
C GLY A 146 -4.66 0.89 -0.56
N PHE A 147 -4.35 0.79 -1.84
CA PHE A 147 -4.68 1.83 -2.81
C PHE A 147 -6.20 2.00 -3.00
N ASN A 148 -6.95 0.90 -3.07
CA ASN A 148 -8.41 0.95 -3.20
C ASN A 148 -9.07 1.59 -1.98
N LEU A 149 -8.54 1.33 -0.78
CA LEU A 149 -9.01 1.93 0.45
C LEU A 149 -8.75 3.43 0.47
N ALA A 150 -7.55 3.85 0.06
CA ALA A 150 -7.20 5.26 -0.07
C ALA A 150 -8.09 6.00 -1.10
N LEU A 151 -8.38 5.37 -2.25
CA LEU A 151 -9.32 5.95 -3.22
C LEU A 151 -10.72 6.12 -2.66
N ARG A 152 -11.21 5.19 -1.85
CA ARG A 152 -12.51 5.32 -1.17
C ARG A 152 -12.49 6.45 -0.15
N ASP A 153 -11.40 6.67 0.55
CA ASP A 153 -11.24 7.82 1.45
C ASP A 153 -11.43 9.13 0.69
N VAL A 154 -10.69 9.29 -0.42
CA VAL A 154 -10.75 10.48 -1.26
C VAL A 154 -12.16 10.66 -1.84
N ALA A 155 -12.76 9.60 -2.38
CA ALA A 155 -14.11 9.65 -2.98
C ALA A 155 -15.16 10.03 -1.95
N THR A 156 -15.10 9.45 -0.75
CA THR A 156 -16.02 9.76 0.35
C THR A 156 -15.88 11.23 0.78
N PHE A 157 -14.65 11.69 1.01
CA PHE A 157 -14.39 13.07 1.38
C PHE A 157 -14.87 14.04 0.29
N TYR A 158 -14.52 13.78 -0.97
CA TYR A 158 -14.93 14.60 -2.11
C TYR A 158 -16.47 14.71 -2.21
N HIS A 159 -17.16 13.59 -2.10
CA HIS A 159 -18.62 13.57 -2.13
C HIS A 159 -19.23 14.44 -1.03
N LEU A 160 -18.81 14.23 0.21
CA LEU A 160 -19.32 14.98 1.36
C LEU A 160 -19.02 16.48 1.25
N GLN A 161 -17.83 16.84 0.83
CA GLN A 161 -17.45 18.25 0.65
C GLN A 161 -18.19 18.90 -0.51
N SER A 162 -18.41 18.19 -1.62
CA SER A 162 -19.15 18.69 -2.78
C SER A 162 -20.62 19.01 -2.43
N VAL A 163 -21.27 18.12 -1.68
CA VAL A 163 -22.65 18.36 -1.19
C VAL A 163 -22.70 19.62 -0.31
N ARG A 164 -21.71 19.83 0.55
CA ARG A 164 -21.62 21.04 1.38
C ARG A 164 -21.44 22.32 0.57
N TRP A 165 -20.57 22.31 -0.43
CA TRP A 165 -20.35 23.44 -1.33
C TRP A 165 -21.59 23.82 -2.12
N LEU A 166 -22.30 22.82 -2.65
CA LEU A 166 -23.57 23.04 -3.33
C LEU A 166 -24.65 23.65 -2.41
N ALA A 167 -24.57 23.37 -1.11
CA ALA A 167 -25.42 23.94 -0.08
C ALA A 167 -24.91 25.29 0.47
N GLY A 168 -23.85 25.87 -0.09
CA GLY A 168 -23.25 27.13 0.37
C GLY A 168 -22.54 27.04 1.73
N LYS A 169 -22.25 25.84 2.22
CA LYS A 169 -21.56 25.63 3.50
C LYS A 169 -20.03 25.72 3.34
N PRO A 170 -19.29 26.20 4.36
CA PRO A 170 -17.83 26.25 4.30
C PRO A 170 -17.20 24.85 4.24
N ALA A 171 -15.92 24.81 3.84
CA ALA A 171 -15.13 23.58 3.86
C ALA A 171 -14.96 23.04 5.27
N GLY A 172 -14.94 21.72 5.41
CA GLY A 172 -14.67 21.05 6.68
C GLY A 172 -15.81 21.12 7.70
N GLY A 173 -15.43 21.04 8.98
CA GLY A 173 -16.30 21.11 10.13
C GLY A 173 -16.69 19.74 10.73
N ALA A 174 -17.13 19.76 12.00
CA ALA A 174 -17.41 18.56 12.77
C ALA A 174 -18.48 17.65 12.14
N GLU A 175 -19.50 18.23 11.51
CA GLU A 175 -20.55 17.49 10.82
C GLU A 175 -20.00 16.62 9.69
N LEU A 176 -19.12 17.20 8.83
CA LEU A 176 -18.47 16.48 7.75
C LEU A 176 -17.57 15.38 8.30
N ALA A 177 -16.76 15.71 9.31
CA ALA A 177 -15.83 14.79 9.93
C ALA A 177 -16.55 13.56 10.54
N ASN A 178 -17.63 13.77 11.28
CA ASN A 178 -18.43 12.70 11.87
C ASN A 178 -19.09 11.82 10.80
N THR A 179 -19.66 12.43 9.76
CA THR A 179 -20.25 11.69 8.64
C THR A 179 -19.23 10.87 7.89
N TYR A 180 -18.03 11.45 7.66
CA TYR A 180 -16.90 10.73 7.05
C TYR A 180 -16.50 9.51 7.88
N LEU A 181 -16.29 9.68 9.18
CA LEU A 181 -15.92 8.56 10.07
C LEU A 181 -16.97 7.44 10.03
N GLN A 182 -18.25 7.77 10.10
CA GLN A 182 -19.33 6.78 10.04
C GLN A 182 -19.32 5.98 8.73
N GLN A 183 -19.16 6.66 7.58
CA GLN A 183 -19.14 6.01 6.28
C GLN A 183 -17.90 5.15 6.06
N ARG A 184 -16.74 5.53 6.66
CA ARG A 184 -15.49 4.81 6.51
C ARG A 184 -15.30 3.67 7.53
N GLN A 185 -16.05 3.69 8.64
CA GLN A 185 -15.91 2.70 9.71
C GLN A 185 -16.06 1.26 9.23
N ALA A 186 -17.01 0.98 8.35
CA ALA A 186 -17.24 -0.37 7.81
C ALA A 186 -16.08 -0.92 6.98
N ASP A 187 -15.33 -0.04 6.31
CA ASP A 187 -14.17 -0.42 5.48
C ASP A 187 -12.89 -0.62 6.31
N VAL A 188 -12.76 0.09 7.43
CA VAL A 188 -11.54 0.11 8.25
C VAL A 188 -11.61 -0.89 9.41
N SER A 189 -12.80 -1.39 9.75
CA SER A 189 -13.01 -2.37 10.83
C SER A 189 -12.90 -3.83 10.38
N ARG A 190 -12.67 -4.09 9.10
CA ARG A 190 -12.43 -5.41 8.51
C ARG A 190 -10.94 -5.68 8.35
#